data_06a63a68f8c41eb5c8835a609c5fc12f
#
_entry.id   06a63a68f8c41eb5c8835a609c5fc12f
#
_cell.length_a   1.000
_cell.length_b   1.000
_cell.length_c   1.000
_cell.angle_alpha   90.00
_cell.angle_beta   90.00
_cell.angle_gamma   90.00
#
_symmetry.space_group_name_H-M   'P 1'
#
loop_
_entity.id
_entity.type
_entity.pdbx_description
1 polymer ?
#
loop_
_entity_poly.entity_id
_entity_poly.type
_entity_poly.pdbx_seq_one_letter_code
_entity_poly.pdbx_strand_id
1 'polypeptide(L)'
;MPYPGCAWTAEGTLRFNNDYLAPTLAKRHPEVELWIGTFNTNRLDYVEKILDDKTLQANVKGIGTQWECRNNLPAMRQRYPNHRFMVSESECGNGAMDWKAGEHTFFLLSDNIGLGCDEYYNWNFILTDNGISPWGWTQNALVQVNSK
;
A
#
# COMPACT_ATOMS: atom_id res chain seq x y z
N MET A 1 1.55 14.30 -12.78
CA MET A 1 0.57 14.03 -11.70
C MET A 1 0.11 15.36 -11.12
N PRO A 2 -1.17 15.52 -10.79
CA PRO A 2 -1.69 16.78 -10.24
C PRO A 2 -1.41 16.98 -8.75
N TYR A 3 -0.77 16.01 -8.08
CA TYR A 3 -0.44 16.05 -6.66
C TYR A 3 1.07 15.89 -6.44
N PRO A 4 1.59 16.38 -5.30
CA PRO A 4 3.01 16.25 -4.96
C PRO A 4 3.45 14.79 -4.95
N GLY A 5 4.60 14.51 -5.54
CA GLY A 5 5.19 13.18 -5.56
C GLY A 5 6.70 13.27 -5.68
N CYS A 6 7.38 12.18 -5.33
CA CYS A 6 8.81 12.03 -5.45
C CYS A 6 9.13 10.79 -6.28
N ALA A 7 9.96 10.96 -7.31
CA ALA A 7 10.42 9.83 -8.11
C ALA A 7 11.55 9.09 -7.36
N TRP A 8 11.33 7.81 -7.08
CA TRP A 8 12.32 6.94 -6.48
C TRP A 8 12.81 5.91 -7.50
N THR A 9 14.13 5.73 -7.58
CA THR A 9 14.71 4.58 -8.27
C THR A 9 14.81 3.40 -7.30
N ALA A 10 14.93 2.17 -7.82
CA ALA A 10 15.14 1.00 -6.98
C ALA A 10 16.41 1.13 -6.12
N GLU A 11 17.49 1.63 -6.70
CA GLU A 11 18.75 1.90 -6.01
C GLU A 11 18.60 2.96 -4.91
N GLY A 12 17.87 4.03 -5.20
CA GLY A 12 17.57 5.09 -4.23
C GLY A 12 16.77 4.56 -3.04
N THR A 13 15.77 3.72 -3.32
CA THR A 13 14.97 3.06 -2.29
C THR A 13 15.84 2.13 -1.42
N LEU A 14 16.68 1.30 -2.03
CA LEU A 14 17.60 0.43 -1.29
C LEU A 14 18.56 1.22 -0.42
N ARG A 15 19.22 2.22 -1.00
CA ARG A 15 20.16 3.05 -0.26
C ARG A 15 19.49 3.75 0.92
N PHE A 16 18.33 4.34 0.71
CA PHE A 16 17.60 5.01 1.79
C PHE A 16 17.27 4.06 2.94
N ASN A 17 16.74 2.88 2.62
CA ASN A 17 16.33 1.92 3.64
C ASN A 17 17.54 1.29 4.36
N ASN A 18 18.55 0.84 3.62
CA ASN A 18 19.69 0.11 4.20
C ASN A 18 20.67 1.02 4.94
N ASP A 19 20.96 2.22 4.39
CA ASP A 19 22.00 3.08 4.94
C ASP A 19 21.47 4.05 6.01
N TYR A 20 20.16 4.38 5.96
CA TYR A 20 19.61 5.43 6.83
C TYR A 20 18.44 4.95 7.68
N LEU A 21 17.38 4.43 7.07
CA LEU A 21 16.13 4.17 7.79
C LEU A 21 16.26 2.98 8.76
N ALA A 22 16.63 1.81 8.25
CA ALA A 22 16.72 0.59 9.08
C ALA A 22 17.71 0.75 10.25
N PRO A 23 18.95 1.25 10.06
CA PRO A 23 19.85 1.45 11.19
C PRO A 23 19.38 2.54 12.16
N THR A 24 18.66 3.56 11.67
CA THR A 24 18.10 4.60 12.55
C THR A 24 16.98 4.03 13.42
N LEU A 25 16.05 3.25 12.84
CA LEU A 25 14.99 2.58 13.59
C LEU A 25 15.57 1.58 14.60
N ALA A 26 16.46 0.71 14.17
CA ALA A 26 17.09 -0.27 15.06
C ALA A 26 17.78 0.38 16.29
N LYS A 27 18.34 1.58 16.12
CA LYS A 27 19.02 2.31 17.20
C LYS A 27 18.06 3.08 18.10
N ARG A 28 17.04 3.72 17.53
CA ARG A 28 16.19 4.69 18.27
C ARG A 28 14.83 4.12 18.66
N HIS A 29 14.32 3.18 17.88
CA HIS A 29 12.98 2.62 17.99
C HIS A 29 12.99 1.13 17.65
N PRO A 30 13.72 0.29 18.43
CA PRO A 30 13.85 -1.14 18.15
C PRO A 30 12.53 -1.90 18.25
N GLU A 31 11.52 -1.31 18.89
CA GLU A 31 10.16 -1.82 19.00
C GLU A 31 9.32 -1.62 17.74
N VAL A 32 9.76 -0.78 16.79
CA VAL A 32 9.01 -0.44 15.58
C VAL A 32 9.42 -1.38 14.44
N GLU A 33 8.43 -2.03 13.85
CA GLU A 33 8.63 -2.86 12.66
C GLU A 33 8.78 -1.99 11.40
N LEU A 34 9.79 -2.30 10.59
CA LEU A 34 9.97 -1.68 9.28
C LEU A 34 9.20 -2.49 8.22
N TRP A 35 8.31 -1.82 7.51
CA TRP A 35 7.64 -2.32 6.31
C TRP A 35 8.12 -1.54 5.09
N ILE A 36 8.53 -2.27 4.05
CA ILE A 36 9.02 -1.66 2.82
C ILE A 36 7.89 -1.50 1.79
N GLY A 37 7.98 -0.49 0.96
CA GLY A 37 7.15 -0.36 -0.24
C GLY A 37 6.12 0.71 -0.13
N THR A 38 4.86 0.35 0.05
CA THR A 38 3.65 0.93 -0.50
C THR A 38 3.74 1.04 -2.04
N PHE A 39 4.18 -0.08 -2.65
CA PHE A 39 4.38 -0.14 -4.11
C PHE A 39 3.06 0.06 -4.85
N ASN A 40 3.00 1.11 -5.67
CA ASN A 40 1.88 1.38 -6.57
C ASN A 40 2.36 1.26 -8.03
N THR A 41 2.67 0.05 -8.44
CA THR A 41 3.18 -0.26 -9.78
C THR A 41 2.89 -1.70 -10.17
N ASN A 42 2.59 -1.93 -11.44
CA ASN A 42 2.46 -3.26 -12.03
C ASN A 42 3.81 -3.86 -12.47
N ARG A 43 4.91 -3.13 -12.31
CA ARG A 43 6.25 -3.57 -12.69
C ARG A 43 6.86 -4.46 -11.63
N LEU A 44 6.64 -5.76 -11.76
CA LEU A 44 7.20 -6.77 -10.86
C LEU A 44 8.74 -6.73 -10.84
N ASP A 45 9.38 -6.52 -12.00
CA ASP A 45 10.84 -6.40 -12.12
C ASP A 45 11.44 -5.30 -11.24
N TYR A 46 10.75 -4.16 -11.16
CA TYR A 46 11.15 -3.05 -10.27
C TYR A 46 11.05 -3.44 -8.79
N VAL A 47 9.94 -4.09 -8.43
CA VAL A 47 9.69 -4.53 -7.05
C VAL A 47 10.69 -5.61 -6.64
N GLU A 48 10.93 -6.61 -7.48
CA GLU A 48 11.90 -7.67 -7.25
C GLU A 48 13.33 -7.13 -7.09
N LYS A 49 13.73 -6.16 -7.91
CA LYS A 49 15.04 -5.52 -7.77
C LYS A 49 15.28 -4.92 -6.38
N ILE A 50 14.23 -4.44 -5.72
CA ILE A 50 14.30 -3.93 -4.34
C ILE A 50 14.26 -5.10 -3.35
N LEU A 51 13.31 -6.00 -3.49
CA LEU A 51 13.05 -7.05 -2.52
C LEU A 51 14.10 -8.18 -2.55
N ASP A 52 14.86 -8.35 -3.62
CA ASP A 52 15.94 -9.36 -3.70
C ASP A 52 17.18 -8.97 -2.88
N ASP A 53 17.27 -7.74 -2.41
CA ASP A 53 18.37 -7.31 -1.55
C ASP A 53 18.30 -7.98 -0.17
N LYS A 54 19.32 -8.79 0.14
CA LYS A 54 19.35 -9.60 1.38
C LYS A 54 19.48 -8.77 2.64
N THR A 55 20.15 -7.62 2.56
CA THR A 55 20.27 -6.70 3.69
C THR A 55 18.92 -6.10 4.02
N LEU A 56 18.19 -5.67 2.99
CA LEU A 56 16.82 -5.19 3.15
C LEU A 56 15.91 -6.27 3.75
N GLN A 57 15.91 -7.48 3.18
CA GLN A 57 15.09 -8.60 3.65
C GLN A 57 15.31 -8.93 5.13
N ALA A 58 16.54 -8.81 5.61
CA ALA A 58 16.86 -9.07 7.03
C ALA A 58 16.30 -7.99 7.97
N ASN A 59 16.07 -6.79 7.49
CA ASN A 59 15.63 -5.65 8.28
C ASN A 59 14.12 -5.38 8.21
N VAL A 60 13.43 -5.88 7.17
CA VAL A 60 11.99 -5.63 7.00
C VAL A 60 11.14 -6.80 7.49
N LYS A 61 9.99 -6.49 8.05
CA LYS A 61 9.00 -7.47 8.54
C LYS A 61 7.90 -7.73 7.52
N GLY A 62 7.63 -6.76 6.66
CA GLY A 62 6.57 -6.88 5.70
C GLY A 62 6.74 -5.95 4.50
N ILE A 63 5.85 -6.14 3.55
CA ILE A 63 5.84 -5.49 2.25
C ILE A 63 4.48 -4.83 2.05
N GLY A 64 4.48 -3.51 1.86
CA GLY A 64 3.30 -2.73 1.55
C GLY A 64 3.07 -2.65 0.04
N THR A 65 1.82 -2.81 -0.37
CA THR A 65 1.38 -2.65 -1.77
C THR A 65 0.20 -1.69 -1.83
N GLN A 66 -0.02 -1.14 -3.01
CA GLN A 66 -1.22 -0.39 -3.36
C GLN A 66 -1.90 -1.05 -4.56
N TRP A 67 -3.01 -0.52 -4.98
CA TRP A 67 -3.93 -1.07 -5.97
C TRP A 67 -3.30 -1.48 -7.31
N GLU A 68 -2.34 -0.74 -7.88
CA GLU A 68 -1.66 -1.16 -9.13
C GLU A 68 -0.76 -2.39 -8.93
N CYS A 69 -0.24 -2.63 -7.73
CA CYS A 69 0.62 -3.77 -7.44
C CYS A 69 -0.16 -5.07 -7.15
N ARG A 70 -1.47 -5.01 -7.00
CA ARG A 70 -2.34 -6.13 -6.60
C ARG A 70 -2.08 -7.41 -7.39
N ASN A 71 -2.01 -7.32 -8.72
CA ASN A 71 -1.81 -8.48 -9.58
C ASN A 71 -0.44 -9.16 -9.39
N ASN A 72 0.51 -8.51 -8.76
CA ASN A 72 1.83 -9.04 -8.44
C ASN A 72 1.85 -9.82 -7.11
N LEU A 73 0.83 -9.68 -6.26
CA LEU A 73 0.78 -10.31 -4.94
C LEU A 73 1.05 -11.82 -4.95
N PRO A 74 0.44 -12.64 -5.83
CA PRO A 74 0.71 -14.07 -5.85
C PRO A 74 2.17 -14.41 -6.14
N ALA A 75 2.79 -13.73 -7.11
CA ALA A 75 4.19 -13.94 -7.47
C ALA A 75 5.13 -13.48 -6.33
N MET A 76 4.84 -12.34 -5.73
CA MET A 76 5.60 -11.82 -4.58
C MET A 76 5.46 -12.75 -3.37
N ARG A 77 4.27 -13.25 -3.08
CA ARG A 77 4.02 -14.20 -1.98
C ARG A 77 4.80 -15.50 -2.16
N GLN A 78 4.83 -16.01 -3.37
CA GLN A 78 5.62 -17.20 -3.72
C GLN A 78 7.12 -16.97 -3.54
N ARG A 79 7.63 -15.80 -3.95
CA ARG A 79 9.06 -15.48 -3.92
C ARG A 79 9.57 -15.09 -2.53
N TYR A 80 8.73 -14.41 -1.73
CA TYR A 80 9.09 -13.90 -0.39
C TYR A 80 8.18 -14.48 0.70
N PRO A 81 8.12 -15.81 0.89
CA PRO A 81 7.14 -16.48 1.74
C PRO A 81 7.25 -16.14 3.23
N ASN A 82 8.41 -15.64 3.66
CA ASN A 82 8.69 -15.30 5.06
C ASN A 82 8.29 -13.86 5.43
N HIS A 83 7.82 -13.06 4.45
CA HIS A 83 7.37 -11.70 4.69
C HIS A 83 5.84 -11.64 4.76
N ARG A 84 5.34 -10.73 5.57
CA ARG A 84 3.92 -10.36 5.58
C ARG A 84 3.64 -9.37 4.45
N PHE A 85 2.41 -9.37 3.95
CA PHE A 85 1.97 -8.47 2.90
C PHE A 85 0.79 -7.63 3.38
N MET A 86 0.84 -6.31 3.18
CA MET A 86 -0.30 -5.44 3.41
C MET A 86 -0.70 -4.70 2.13
N VAL A 87 -1.98 -4.51 1.95
CA VAL A 87 -2.50 -3.47 1.05
C VAL A 87 -2.67 -2.21 1.88
N SER A 88 -1.75 -1.25 1.69
CA SER A 88 -1.71 0.00 2.45
C SER A 88 -2.66 1.06 1.91
N GLU A 89 -3.13 0.89 0.66
CA GLU A 89 -4.08 1.77 0.00
C GLU A 89 -4.85 1.01 -1.07
N SER A 90 -6.17 1.04 -1.01
CA SER A 90 -7.06 0.51 -2.03
C SER A 90 -7.57 1.62 -2.96
N GLU A 91 -8.32 1.25 -3.97
CA GLU A 91 -9.02 2.21 -4.84
C GLU A 91 -10.01 3.07 -4.05
N CYS A 92 -10.02 4.37 -4.30
CA CYS A 92 -10.89 5.30 -3.57
C CYS A 92 -12.31 5.40 -4.13
N GLY A 93 -12.62 4.72 -5.23
CA GLY A 93 -13.93 4.78 -5.88
C GLY A 93 -14.23 6.14 -6.52
N ASN A 94 -15.51 6.40 -6.79
CA ASN A 94 -16.00 7.55 -7.53
C ASN A 94 -16.97 8.46 -6.74
N GLY A 95 -17.16 8.20 -5.45
CA GLY A 95 -18.06 8.96 -4.58
C GLY A 95 -19.55 8.59 -4.70
N ALA A 96 -19.90 7.51 -5.41
CA ALA A 96 -21.31 7.13 -5.62
C ALA A 96 -22.04 6.75 -4.32
N MET A 97 -21.33 6.20 -3.32
CA MET A 97 -21.87 5.79 -2.00
C MET A 97 -23.13 4.93 -2.12
N ASP A 98 -23.24 4.13 -3.19
CA ASP A 98 -24.34 3.23 -3.46
C ASP A 98 -24.02 1.77 -3.11
N TRP A 99 -24.98 0.87 -3.29
CA TRP A 99 -24.79 -0.55 -3.03
C TRP A 99 -23.66 -1.16 -3.87
N LYS A 100 -23.50 -0.73 -5.13
CA LYS A 100 -22.43 -1.22 -6.01
C LYS A 100 -21.05 -0.83 -5.48
N ALA A 101 -20.92 0.35 -4.91
CA ALA A 101 -19.69 0.78 -4.24
C ALA A 101 -19.39 -0.09 -3.03
N GLY A 102 -20.39 -0.48 -2.24
CA GLY A 102 -20.26 -1.41 -1.13
C GLY A 102 -19.80 -2.81 -1.59
N GLU A 103 -20.45 -3.36 -2.61
CA GLU A 103 -20.06 -4.65 -3.22
C GLU A 103 -18.63 -4.61 -3.75
N HIS A 104 -18.23 -3.52 -4.42
CA HIS A 104 -16.87 -3.35 -4.93
C HIS A 104 -15.84 -3.28 -3.79
N THR A 105 -16.14 -2.57 -2.71
CA THR A 105 -15.28 -2.52 -1.51
C THR A 105 -15.08 -3.91 -0.91
N PHE A 106 -16.16 -4.69 -0.78
CA PHE A 106 -16.07 -6.06 -0.29
C PHE A 106 -15.28 -6.96 -1.25
N PHE A 107 -15.48 -6.80 -2.55
CA PHE A 107 -14.70 -7.50 -3.57
C PHE A 107 -13.20 -7.19 -3.42
N LEU A 108 -12.81 -5.93 -3.30
CA LEU A 108 -11.40 -5.55 -3.14
C LEU A 108 -10.79 -6.19 -1.89
N LEU A 109 -11.50 -6.15 -0.76
CA LEU A 109 -11.05 -6.80 0.48
C LEU A 109 -10.84 -8.31 0.29
N SER A 110 -11.88 -9.00 -0.17
CA SER A 110 -11.88 -10.47 -0.30
C SER A 110 -10.85 -10.95 -1.33
N ASP A 111 -10.72 -10.22 -2.44
CA ASP A 111 -9.79 -10.56 -3.50
C ASP A 111 -8.32 -10.35 -3.09
N ASN A 112 -7.99 -9.24 -2.45
CA ASN A 112 -6.63 -9.01 -1.97
C ASN A 112 -6.20 -10.03 -0.91
N ILE A 113 -7.09 -10.42 0.01
CA ILE A 113 -6.84 -11.52 0.95
C ILE A 113 -6.65 -12.84 0.21
N GLY A 114 -7.51 -13.14 -0.77
CA GLY A 114 -7.40 -14.32 -1.63
C GLY A 114 -6.10 -14.39 -2.44
N LEU A 115 -5.54 -13.25 -2.82
CA LEU A 115 -4.25 -13.13 -3.51
C LEU A 115 -3.03 -13.23 -2.57
N GLY A 116 -3.24 -13.32 -1.25
CA GLY A 116 -2.19 -13.55 -0.27
C GLY A 116 -1.80 -12.34 0.57
N CYS A 117 -2.64 -11.31 0.63
CA CYS A 117 -2.48 -10.20 1.55
C CYS A 117 -2.81 -10.64 2.99
N ASP A 118 -1.97 -10.28 3.96
CA ASP A 118 -2.18 -10.56 5.38
C ASP A 118 -2.93 -9.41 6.08
N GLU A 119 -2.82 -8.17 5.55
CA GLU A 119 -3.44 -6.97 6.11
C GLU A 119 -4.00 -6.09 4.97
N TYR A 120 -5.18 -5.51 5.20
CA TYR A 120 -5.86 -4.67 4.23
C TYR A 120 -6.34 -3.37 4.86
N TYR A 121 -5.94 -2.25 4.29
CA TYR A 121 -6.33 -0.90 4.71
C TYR A 121 -7.19 -0.26 3.63
N ASN A 122 -8.46 -0.03 3.95
CA ASN A 122 -9.39 0.58 3.02
C ASN A 122 -9.15 2.08 2.89
N TRP A 123 -9.16 2.58 1.69
CA TRP A 123 -9.11 4.00 1.37
C TRP A 123 -10.50 4.46 0.88
N ASN A 124 -11.24 5.31 1.58
CA ASN A 124 -11.01 6.02 2.84
C ASN A 124 -11.89 5.42 3.97
N PHE A 125 -11.58 5.71 5.24
CA PHE A 125 -12.43 5.26 6.35
C PHE A 125 -13.63 6.19 6.54
N ILE A 126 -13.41 7.49 6.74
CA ILE A 126 -14.43 8.52 6.93
C ILE A 126 -14.20 9.69 6.00
N LEU A 127 -15.25 10.15 5.32
CA LEU A 127 -15.27 11.39 4.55
C LEU A 127 -16.53 12.21 4.83
N THR A 128 -16.44 13.51 4.58
CA THR A 128 -17.59 14.43 4.60
C THR A 128 -18.02 14.76 3.17
N ASP A 129 -19.26 15.20 2.98
CA ASP A 129 -19.76 15.91 1.79
C ASP A 129 -19.31 15.32 0.45
N ASN A 130 -19.77 14.13 0.12
CA ASN A 130 -19.48 13.42 -1.13
C ASN A 130 -17.99 13.09 -1.38
N GLY A 131 -17.14 13.23 -0.38
CA GLY A 131 -15.74 12.85 -0.46
C GLY A 131 -14.93 13.61 -1.51
N ILE A 132 -15.26 14.89 -1.76
CA ILE A 132 -14.52 15.71 -2.73
C ILE A 132 -13.11 15.99 -2.21
N SER A 133 -12.10 15.57 -2.97
CA SER A 133 -10.70 15.83 -2.67
C SER A 133 -10.31 17.28 -3.01
N PRO A 134 -9.20 17.82 -2.46
CA PRO A 134 -8.66 19.12 -2.86
C PRO A 134 -8.31 19.22 -4.35
N TRP A 135 -8.14 18.09 -5.02
CA TRP A 135 -7.84 18.01 -6.46
C TRP A 135 -9.09 17.89 -7.35
N GLY A 136 -10.30 17.90 -6.76
CA GLY A 136 -11.57 17.96 -7.45
C GLY A 136 -12.19 16.62 -7.86
N TRP A 137 -11.62 15.49 -7.49
CA TRP A 137 -12.30 14.20 -7.68
C TRP A 137 -13.09 13.76 -6.46
N THR A 138 -14.15 13.02 -6.66
CA THR A 138 -14.97 12.41 -5.62
C THR A 138 -14.42 11.04 -5.21
N GLN A 139 -14.62 10.67 -3.95
CA GLN A 139 -14.12 9.43 -3.37
C GLN A 139 -15.20 8.75 -2.53
N ASN A 140 -15.12 7.43 -2.43
CA ASN A 140 -15.92 6.64 -1.51
C ASN A 140 -15.25 6.55 -0.13
N ALA A 141 -16.05 6.32 0.91
CA ALA A 141 -15.59 6.01 2.25
C ALA A 141 -16.48 4.93 2.86
N LEU A 142 -15.99 4.23 3.88
CA LEU A 142 -16.81 3.27 4.65
C LEU A 142 -17.91 3.99 5.43
N VAL A 143 -17.62 5.21 5.87
CA VAL A 143 -18.58 6.07 6.59
C VAL A 143 -18.59 7.46 5.96
N GLN A 144 -19.76 7.97 5.64
CA GLN A 144 -19.95 9.35 5.22
C GLN A 144 -20.64 10.16 6.32
N VAL A 145 -20.08 11.30 6.66
CA VAL A 145 -20.64 12.23 7.64
C VAL A 145 -21.19 13.46 6.91
N ASN A 146 -22.46 13.73 7.09
CA ASN A 146 -23.06 14.96 6.60
C ASN A 146 -22.74 16.12 7.55
N SER A 147 -22.25 17.22 6.99
CA SER A 147 -21.91 18.43 7.76
C SER A 147 -23.12 19.31 8.14
N LYS A 148 -24.36 18.85 7.83
CA LYS A 148 -25.61 19.58 8.12
C LYS A 148 -26.32 19.02 9.33
#